data_2df24594dc1415e1fcd53a3ce078b36c
#
_entry.id   2df24594dc1415e1fcd53a3ce078b36c
#
_cell.length_a   1.000
_cell.length_b   1.000
_cell.length_c   1.000
_cell.angle_alpha   90.00
_cell.angle_beta   90.00
_cell.angle_gamma   90.00
#
_symmetry.space_group_name_H-M   'P 1'
#
loop_
_entity.id
_entity.type
_entity.pdbx_description
1 polymer ?
#
loop_
_entity_poly.entity_id
_entity_poly.type
_entity_poly.pdbx_seq_one_letter_code
_entity_poly.pdbx_strand_id
1 'polypeptide(L)'
;MSRFRLVARRAGLIGVVLIGGLAVFVTVGRTESERCSLSAHHAGVVFPLDQVAVAWTCRLEPIVTHYTTANKVGPQRTPLPQPVFLYLLDHPVMAAMLINRLDLGLYKAEQRGQGAFWATDGEGTEGGPHPLFRDPQTRIYYLEGSHDGRFLPRVSGKAVVLLRLHPVVAHRGIESIDGT
;
A
#
# COMPACT_ATOMS: atom_id res chain seq x y z
N MET A 1 47.20 -26.76 -8.02
CA MET A 1 47.37 -28.16 -8.43
C MET A 1 46.85 -29.01 -7.29
N SER A 2 45.66 -29.57 -7.36
CA SER A 2 45.24 -30.68 -6.54
C SER A 2 44.07 -31.37 -7.25
N ARG A 3 44.30 -32.60 -7.61
CA ARG A 3 43.43 -33.47 -8.40
C ARG A 3 42.45 -34.17 -7.42
N PHE A 4 41.18 -34.07 -7.60
CA PHE A 4 40.21 -34.96 -6.96
C PHE A 4 39.82 -36.08 -7.91
N ARG A 5 40.10 -37.30 -7.47
CA ARG A 5 39.80 -38.56 -8.15
C ARG A 5 38.36 -38.98 -7.96
N LEU A 6 37.69 -39.28 -9.05
CA LEU A 6 36.43 -40.00 -9.11
C LEU A 6 36.67 -41.46 -8.69
N VAL A 7 35.91 -41.95 -7.74
CA VAL A 7 35.77 -43.37 -7.45
C VAL A 7 34.39 -43.83 -7.89
N ALA A 8 34.37 -44.55 -8.99
CA ALA A 8 33.19 -45.28 -9.45
C ALA A 8 33.11 -46.62 -8.70
N ARG A 9 32.00 -46.87 -8.02
CA ARG A 9 31.65 -48.23 -7.53
C ARG A 9 30.45 -48.75 -8.31
N ARG A 10 30.73 -49.77 -9.11
CA ARG A 10 29.76 -50.69 -9.74
C ARG A 10 29.38 -51.77 -8.71
N ALA A 11 28.11 -52.01 -8.54
CA ALA A 11 27.48 -53.28 -8.16
C ALA A 11 25.98 -53.05 -8.35
N GLY A 12 25.15 -53.79 -9.00
CA GLY A 12 25.05 -55.20 -9.25
C GLY A 12 23.54 -55.38 -9.45
N LEU A 13 23.15 -55.87 -10.62
CA LEU A 13 21.77 -56.22 -10.99
C LEU A 13 21.17 -57.26 -10.03
N ILE A 14 19.96 -57.01 -9.51
CA ILE A 14 18.98 -58.05 -9.24
C ILE A 14 17.63 -57.48 -9.66
N GLY A 15 17.07 -58.06 -10.70
CA GLY A 15 15.74 -57.76 -11.16
C GLY A 15 14.68 -58.43 -10.28
N VAL A 16 13.72 -57.66 -9.83
CA VAL A 16 12.43 -58.17 -9.37
C VAL A 16 11.36 -57.29 -10.04
N VAL A 17 10.72 -57.85 -11.04
CA VAL A 17 9.51 -57.27 -11.66
C VAL A 17 8.36 -57.49 -10.70
N LEU A 18 7.97 -56.47 -9.97
CA LEU A 18 6.68 -56.42 -9.26
C LEU A 18 5.81 -55.35 -9.95
N ILE A 19 4.86 -55.84 -10.71
CA ILE A 19 3.75 -55.05 -11.22
C ILE A 19 2.87 -54.68 -10.03
N GLY A 20 3.12 -53.57 -9.41
CA GLY A 20 2.31 -52.98 -8.37
C GLY A 20 1.85 -51.60 -8.84
N GLY A 21 0.52 -51.42 -8.94
CA GLY A 21 -0.12 -50.23 -9.41
C GLY A 21 0.39 -48.98 -8.69
N LEU A 22 1.00 -48.05 -9.42
CA LEU A 22 1.42 -46.76 -8.95
C LEU A 22 0.18 -45.89 -8.78
N ALA A 23 -0.43 -45.95 -7.59
CA ALA A 23 -1.42 -44.94 -7.22
C ALA A 23 -0.66 -43.62 -7.04
N VAL A 24 -0.65 -42.80 -8.07
CA VAL A 24 -0.18 -41.42 -7.98
C VAL A 24 -1.19 -40.68 -7.11
N PHE A 25 -0.90 -40.59 -5.82
CA PHE A 25 -1.56 -39.64 -4.95
C PHE A 25 -1.09 -38.25 -5.37
N VAL A 26 -1.82 -37.64 -6.29
CA VAL A 26 -1.73 -36.18 -6.48
C VAL A 26 -2.27 -35.56 -5.21
N THR A 27 -1.41 -35.31 -4.26
CA THR A 27 -1.71 -34.37 -3.18
C THR A 27 -1.87 -33.03 -3.84
N VAL A 28 -3.12 -32.67 -4.16
CA VAL A 28 -3.48 -31.30 -4.42
C VAL A 28 -3.16 -30.57 -3.12
N GLY A 29 -1.97 -29.98 -3.09
CA GLY A 29 -1.62 -29.04 -2.04
C GLY A 29 -2.68 -27.94 -2.10
N ARG A 30 -3.68 -28.01 -1.24
CA ARG A 30 -4.46 -26.84 -0.88
C ARG A 30 -3.42 -25.90 -0.28
N THR A 31 -2.94 -24.94 -1.08
CA THR A 31 -2.47 -23.70 -0.53
C THR A 31 -3.63 -23.16 0.28
N GLU A 32 -3.58 -23.34 1.58
CA GLU A 32 -4.33 -22.53 2.51
C GLU A 32 -3.85 -21.11 2.23
N SER A 33 -4.52 -20.45 1.31
CA SER A 33 -4.54 -19.00 1.27
C SER A 33 -5.06 -18.64 2.66
N GLU A 34 -4.14 -18.24 3.55
CA GLU A 34 -4.50 -17.65 4.82
C GLU A 34 -5.59 -16.63 4.50
N ARG A 35 -6.80 -16.93 4.96
CA ARG A 35 -7.96 -16.07 4.70
C ARG A 35 -7.84 -14.91 5.65
N CYS A 36 -7.01 -13.94 5.26
CA CYS A 36 -6.92 -12.70 5.99
C CYS A 36 -8.31 -12.08 6.02
N SER A 37 -8.79 -11.83 7.23
CA SER A 37 -10.11 -11.31 7.50
C SER A 37 -9.97 -9.89 8.02
N LEU A 38 -10.32 -8.91 7.19
CA LEU A 38 -10.43 -7.52 7.61
C LEU A 38 -11.87 -7.26 8.07
N SER A 39 -12.01 -6.76 9.29
CA SER A 39 -13.26 -6.14 9.73
C SER A 39 -13.45 -4.82 8.99
N ALA A 40 -14.67 -4.48 8.63
CA ALA A 40 -14.97 -3.16 8.07
C ALA A 40 -14.85 -2.02 9.10
N HIS A 41 -14.85 -2.34 10.40
CA HIS A 41 -14.84 -1.34 11.48
C HIS A 41 -13.48 -1.31 12.17
N HIS A 42 -12.78 -0.21 12.04
CA HIS A 42 -11.49 0.03 12.72
C HIS A 42 -11.47 1.45 13.29
N ALA A 43 -11.05 1.59 14.54
CA ALA A 43 -10.89 2.88 15.23
C ALA A 43 -12.13 3.80 15.11
N GLY A 44 -13.35 3.23 15.13
CA GLY A 44 -14.60 3.99 15.01
C GLY A 44 -14.94 4.46 13.60
N VAL A 45 -14.20 3.97 12.58
CA VAL A 45 -14.39 4.30 11.16
C VAL A 45 -14.80 3.06 10.38
N VAL A 46 -15.75 3.22 9.47
CA VAL A 46 -16.15 2.16 8.53
C VAL A 46 -15.33 2.31 7.25
N PHE A 47 -14.52 1.30 6.93
CA PHE A 47 -13.78 1.21 5.68
C PHE A 47 -14.59 0.41 4.65
N PRO A 48 -14.71 0.88 3.41
CA PRO A 48 -15.31 0.13 2.32
C PRO A 48 -14.36 -0.94 1.78
N LEU A 49 -14.14 -2.00 2.57
CA LEU A 49 -13.17 -3.05 2.27
C LEU A 49 -13.58 -3.93 1.08
N ASP A 50 -14.86 -4.01 0.79
CA ASP A 50 -15.42 -4.64 -0.40
C ASP A 50 -14.92 -4.01 -1.70
N GLN A 51 -14.48 -2.76 -1.63
CA GLN A 51 -13.91 -2.02 -2.77
C GLN A 51 -12.38 -2.20 -2.90
N VAL A 52 -11.74 -2.80 -1.92
CA VAL A 52 -10.29 -3.04 -1.94
C VAL A 52 -10.01 -4.42 -2.53
N ALA A 53 -9.06 -4.49 -3.47
CA ALA A 53 -8.69 -5.76 -4.07
C ALA A 53 -8.22 -6.78 -3.01
N VAL A 54 -8.69 -8.02 -3.11
CA VAL A 54 -8.42 -9.10 -2.14
C VAL A 54 -6.93 -9.31 -1.88
N ALA A 55 -6.07 -9.09 -2.88
CA ALA A 55 -4.62 -9.19 -2.74
C ALA A 55 -4.04 -8.22 -1.68
N TRP A 56 -4.75 -7.14 -1.35
CA TRP A 56 -4.34 -6.19 -0.32
C TRP A 56 -4.83 -6.56 1.08
N THR A 57 -5.85 -7.39 1.21
CA THR A 57 -6.46 -7.73 2.51
C THR A 57 -5.43 -8.22 3.52
N CYS A 58 -4.60 -9.19 3.14
CA CYS A 58 -3.56 -9.74 4.01
C CYS A 58 -2.44 -8.73 4.33
N ARG A 59 -2.21 -7.78 3.46
CA ARG A 59 -1.20 -6.74 3.67
C ARG A 59 -1.70 -5.64 4.60
N LEU A 60 -2.98 -5.36 4.59
CA LEU A 60 -3.61 -4.33 5.41
C LEU A 60 -3.96 -4.83 6.80
N GLU A 61 -4.34 -6.09 6.94
CA GLU A 61 -4.79 -6.68 8.21
C GLU A 61 -3.86 -6.36 9.39
N PRO A 62 -2.54 -6.63 9.35
CA PRO A 62 -1.65 -6.34 10.48
C PRO A 62 -1.56 -4.84 10.80
N ILE A 63 -1.77 -3.98 9.81
CA ILE A 63 -1.70 -2.53 10.01
C ILE A 63 -2.95 -2.01 10.70
N VAL A 64 -4.14 -2.52 10.33
CA VAL A 64 -5.41 -2.02 10.87
C VAL A 64 -5.86 -2.76 12.13
N THR A 65 -5.30 -3.94 12.43
CA THR A 65 -5.61 -4.71 13.65
C THR A 65 -4.62 -4.44 14.78
N HIS A 66 -3.34 -4.14 14.46
CA HIS A 66 -2.27 -3.92 15.43
C HIS A 66 -1.63 -2.54 15.27
N TYR A 67 -2.44 -1.53 15.01
CA TYR A 67 -1.95 -0.15 14.84
C TYR A 67 -1.39 0.42 16.16
N THR A 68 -0.34 1.21 16.05
CA THR A 68 0.22 1.94 17.19
C THR A 68 -0.63 3.16 17.53
N THR A 69 -1.20 3.81 16.51
CA THR A 69 -2.06 4.98 16.67
C THR A 69 -3.09 5.04 15.56
N ALA A 70 -4.26 5.58 15.89
CA ALA A 70 -5.29 5.90 14.92
C ALA A 70 -5.85 7.28 15.24
N ASN A 71 -5.91 8.13 14.23
CA ASN A 71 -6.40 9.50 14.38
C ASN A 71 -7.43 9.80 13.31
N LYS A 72 -8.45 10.55 13.69
CA LYS A 72 -9.40 11.17 12.76
C LYS A 72 -9.06 12.65 12.68
N VAL A 73 -8.85 13.14 11.46
CA VAL A 73 -8.55 14.54 11.17
C VAL A 73 -9.71 15.13 10.38
N GLY A 74 -10.07 16.33 10.68
CA GLY A 74 -11.06 17.04 9.94
C GLY A 74 -12.40 17.24 10.65
N PRO A 75 -13.40 17.80 9.93
CA PRO A 75 -13.35 18.20 8.52
C PRO A 75 -12.43 19.39 8.25
N GLN A 76 -11.75 19.37 7.13
CA GLN A 76 -10.91 20.48 6.62
C GLN A 76 -11.54 21.04 5.35
N ARG A 77 -11.73 22.36 5.28
CA ARG A 77 -12.28 23.02 4.11
C ARG A 77 -11.18 23.59 3.23
N THR A 78 -11.31 23.40 1.95
CA THR A 78 -10.44 24.03 0.96
C THR A 78 -11.27 24.90 0.00
N PRO A 79 -10.77 26.09 -0.38
CA PRO A 79 -11.43 26.94 -1.37
C PRO A 79 -11.23 26.43 -2.82
N LEU A 80 -10.51 25.33 -3.02
CA LEU A 80 -10.27 24.78 -4.35
C LEU A 80 -11.56 24.18 -4.92
N PRO A 81 -11.87 24.42 -6.21
CA PRO A 81 -12.91 23.69 -6.91
C PRO A 81 -12.65 22.19 -6.88
N GLN A 82 -13.70 21.39 -6.67
CA GLN A 82 -13.58 19.94 -6.57
C GLN A 82 -12.76 19.29 -7.69
N PRO A 83 -12.97 19.62 -8.98
CA PRO A 83 -12.18 19.01 -10.05
C PRO A 83 -10.67 19.28 -9.92
N VAL A 84 -10.30 20.49 -9.47
CA VAL A 84 -8.89 20.87 -9.27
C VAL A 84 -8.29 20.09 -8.10
N PHE A 85 -9.03 19.98 -7.01
CA PHE A 85 -8.59 19.21 -5.84
C PHE A 85 -8.39 17.73 -6.19
N LEU A 86 -9.36 17.10 -6.85
CA LEU A 86 -9.26 15.72 -7.31
C LEU A 86 -8.10 15.52 -8.28
N TYR A 87 -7.90 16.47 -9.19
CA TYR A 87 -6.77 16.43 -10.11
C TYR A 87 -5.43 16.42 -9.38
N LEU A 88 -5.26 17.27 -8.36
CA LEU A 88 -4.02 17.34 -7.58
C LEU A 88 -3.80 16.07 -6.75
N LEU A 89 -4.86 15.45 -6.21
CA LEU A 89 -4.77 14.17 -5.52
C LEU A 89 -4.30 13.04 -6.46
N ASP A 90 -4.74 13.08 -7.70
CA ASP A 90 -4.39 12.06 -8.71
C ASP A 90 -3.03 12.36 -9.39
N HIS A 91 -2.47 13.58 -9.20
CA HIS A 91 -1.20 14.02 -9.79
C HIS A 91 -0.24 14.61 -8.73
N PRO A 92 0.24 13.81 -7.77
CA PRO A 92 1.06 14.31 -6.67
C PRO A 92 2.40 14.93 -7.11
N VAL A 93 2.94 14.54 -8.26
CA VAL A 93 4.11 15.22 -8.84
C VAL A 93 3.79 16.68 -9.17
N MET A 94 2.63 16.93 -9.78
CA MET A 94 2.17 18.30 -10.07
C MET A 94 1.90 19.06 -8.76
N ALA A 95 1.28 18.42 -7.77
CA ALA A 95 1.03 19.03 -6.47
C ALA A 95 2.36 19.46 -5.80
N ALA A 96 3.38 18.59 -5.80
CA ALA A 96 4.71 18.91 -5.26
C ALA A 96 5.35 20.10 -6.00
N MET A 97 5.26 20.14 -7.33
CA MET A 97 5.76 21.25 -8.12
C MET A 97 5.06 22.58 -7.79
N LEU A 98 3.75 22.56 -7.56
CA LEU A 98 2.98 23.76 -7.18
C LEU A 98 3.37 24.23 -5.77
N ILE A 99 3.51 23.32 -4.80
CA ILE A 99 3.94 23.63 -3.44
C ILE A 99 5.30 24.33 -3.48
N ASN A 100 6.26 23.78 -4.21
CA ASN A 100 7.60 24.36 -4.34
C ASN A 100 7.54 25.74 -5.04
N ARG A 101 6.72 25.89 -6.08
CA ARG A 101 6.59 27.15 -6.82
C ARG A 101 5.94 28.25 -5.99
N LEU A 102 5.09 27.87 -5.04
CA LEU A 102 4.43 28.80 -4.11
C LEU A 102 5.25 29.05 -2.85
N ASP A 103 6.46 28.49 -2.75
CA ASP A 103 7.36 28.60 -1.58
C ASP A 103 6.71 28.09 -0.28
N LEU A 104 5.86 27.08 -0.39
CA LEU A 104 5.15 26.45 0.73
C LEU A 104 5.91 25.25 1.33
N GLY A 105 7.00 24.84 0.71
CA GLY A 105 7.82 23.71 1.14
C GLY A 105 8.73 23.19 0.03
N LEU A 106 9.65 22.32 0.38
CA LEU A 106 10.57 21.67 -0.56
C LEU A 106 10.19 20.19 -0.73
N TYR A 107 9.28 19.92 -1.65
CA TYR A 107 8.85 18.55 -1.93
C TYR A 107 9.39 18.08 -3.27
N LYS A 108 9.88 16.84 -3.29
CA LYS A 108 10.17 16.12 -4.54
C LYS A 108 9.24 14.93 -4.60
N ALA A 109 8.58 14.74 -5.73
CA ALA A 109 7.74 13.59 -5.96
C ALA A 109 8.08 12.95 -7.31
N GLU A 110 8.07 11.64 -7.35
CA GLU A 110 8.29 10.83 -8.55
C GLU A 110 7.26 9.72 -8.64
N GLN A 111 6.87 9.37 -9.85
CA GLN A 111 5.99 8.23 -10.07
C GLN A 111 6.80 6.94 -10.06
N ARG A 112 6.35 5.94 -9.29
CA ARG A 112 6.93 4.60 -9.23
C ARG A 112 5.89 3.55 -9.63
N GLY A 113 6.02 3.03 -10.83
CA GLY A 113 5.09 2.03 -11.35
C GLY A 113 3.68 2.57 -11.63
N GLN A 114 2.69 1.68 -11.64
CA GLN A 114 1.30 2.04 -11.94
C GLN A 114 0.60 2.63 -10.70
N GLY A 115 0.49 3.96 -10.68
CA GLY A 115 -0.29 4.68 -9.67
C GLY A 115 0.38 4.83 -8.31
N ALA A 116 1.58 4.28 -8.11
CA ALA A 116 2.36 4.51 -6.90
C ALA A 116 3.26 5.73 -7.08
N PHE A 117 3.42 6.49 -6.01
CA PHE A 117 4.26 7.68 -5.97
C PHE A 117 5.21 7.61 -4.79
N TRP A 118 6.34 8.26 -4.94
CA TRP A 118 7.31 8.43 -3.87
C TRP A 118 7.62 9.91 -3.73
N ALA A 119 7.66 10.39 -2.52
CA ALA A 119 7.95 11.79 -2.25
C ALA A 119 8.91 11.93 -1.07
N THR A 120 9.64 13.04 -1.04
CA THR A 120 10.46 13.45 0.10
C THR A 120 10.22 14.93 0.37
N ASP A 121 10.26 15.30 1.66
CA ASP A 121 10.18 16.69 2.13
C ASP A 121 11.55 17.41 2.13
N GLY A 122 12.63 16.67 1.82
CA GLY A 122 14.00 17.20 1.88
C GLY A 122 14.54 17.34 3.31
N GLU A 123 13.76 17.04 4.34
CA GLU A 123 14.11 17.14 5.77
C GLU A 123 14.29 15.77 6.43
N GLY A 124 14.35 14.71 5.64
CA GLY A 124 14.57 13.33 6.09
C GLY A 124 13.34 12.46 6.03
N THR A 125 12.14 12.99 5.74
CA THR A 125 10.96 12.18 5.50
C THR A 125 10.89 11.77 4.04
N GLU A 126 10.71 10.49 3.81
CA GLU A 126 10.49 9.93 2.48
C GLU A 126 9.43 8.83 2.52
N GLY A 127 8.66 8.72 1.49
CA GLY A 127 7.61 7.71 1.40
C GLY A 127 6.58 8.04 0.34
N GLY A 128 5.54 7.23 0.26
CA GLY A 128 4.51 7.52 -0.73
C GLY A 128 3.22 6.76 -0.54
N PRO A 129 2.13 7.34 -1.08
CA PRO A 129 0.85 6.70 -1.15
C PRO A 129 0.81 5.68 -2.29
N HIS A 130 0.18 4.57 -2.00
CA HIS A 130 -0.27 3.58 -2.97
C HIS A 130 -1.80 3.59 -2.98
N PRO A 131 -2.46 4.01 -4.06
CA PRO A 131 -3.90 4.05 -4.10
C PRO A 131 -4.48 2.64 -4.14
N LEU A 132 -5.39 2.34 -3.21
CA LEU A 132 -6.10 1.06 -3.11
C LEU A 132 -7.50 1.14 -3.69
N PHE A 133 -8.15 2.29 -3.49
CA PHE A 133 -9.49 2.56 -3.98
C PHE A 133 -9.68 4.07 -4.22
N ARG A 134 -10.47 4.41 -5.22
CA ARG A 134 -10.85 5.79 -5.52
C ARG A 134 -12.21 5.87 -6.20
N ASP A 135 -13.03 6.76 -5.69
CA ASP A 135 -14.24 7.28 -6.32
C ASP A 135 -14.33 8.80 -6.12
N PRO A 136 -15.36 9.50 -6.61
CA PRO A 136 -15.47 10.95 -6.45
C PRO A 136 -15.51 11.44 -4.99
N GLN A 137 -15.92 10.57 -4.04
CA GLN A 137 -16.13 10.94 -2.64
C GLN A 137 -15.17 10.23 -1.67
N THR A 138 -14.50 9.16 -2.12
CA THR A 138 -13.68 8.31 -1.24
C THR A 138 -12.35 7.98 -1.89
N ARG A 139 -11.29 8.04 -1.10
CA ARG A 139 -9.96 7.56 -1.45
C ARG A 139 -9.45 6.67 -0.32
N ILE A 140 -8.87 5.54 -0.66
CA ILE A 140 -8.12 4.71 0.29
C ILE A 140 -6.70 4.59 -0.21
N TYR A 141 -5.75 4.90 0.65
CA TYR A 141 -4.33 4.80 0.38
C TYR A 141 -3.66 3.89 1.39
N TYR A 142 -2.76 3.06 0.92
CA TYR A 142 -1.70 2.49 1.73
C TYR A 142 -0.49 3.41 1.64
N LEU A 143 0.07 3.77 2.78
CA LEU A 143 1.30 4.55 2.85
C LEU A 143 2.41 3.71 3.45
N GLU A 144 3.60 3.87 2.90
CA GLU A 144 4.83 3.34 3.46
C GLU A 144 5.91 4.42 3.35
N GLY A 145 6.66 4.60 4.43
CA GLY A 145 7.68 5.62 4.43
C GLY A 145 8.65 5.48 5.60
N SER A 146 9.63 6.36 5.62
CA SER A 146 10.59 6.46 6.70
C SER A 146 10.96 7.91 6.97
N HIS A 147 11.40 8.16 8.19
CA HIS A 147 11.98 9.43 8.61
C HIS A 147 13.37 9.17 9.18
N ASP A 148 14.36 9.89 8.67
CA ASP A 148 15.75 9.87 9.15
C ASP A 148 16.09 11.26 9.70
N GLY A 149 15.82 11.46 10.98
CA GLY A 149 16.02 12.73 11.65
C GLY A 149 17.44 12.84 12.24
N ARG A 150 17.89 14.08 12.46
CA ARG A 150 19.23 14.36 13.03
C ARG A 150 19.46 13.77 14.42
N PHE A 151 18.39 13.57 15.20
CA PHE A 151 18.46 13.17 16.61
C PHE A 151 17.86 11.80 16.90
N LEU A 152 17.14 11.22 15.97
CA LEU A 152 16.49 9.92 16.12
C LEU A 152 17.01 8.94 15.08
N PRO A 153 17.14 7.66 15.44
CA PRO A 153 17.44 6.65 14.43
C PRO A 153 16.32 6.61 13.38
N ARG A 154 16.65 6.13 12.20
CA ARG A 154 15.66 5.98 11.11
C ARG A 154 14.45 5.18 11.58
N VAL A 155 13.29 5.78 11.48
CA VAL A 155 12.00 5.17 11.80
C VAL A 155 11.25 4.90 10.51
N SER A 156 10.78 3.67 10.31
CA SER A 156 9.91 3.31 9.18
C SER A 156 8.51 3.03 9.67
N GLY A 157 7.53 3.41 8.88
CA GLY A 157 6.12 3.24 9.22
C GLY A 157 5.25 2.86 8.03
N LYS A 158 4.11 2.28 8.35
CA LYS A 158 3.04 1.94 7.41
C LYS A 158 1.73 2.48 7.95
N ALA A 159 0.88 2.95 7.06
CA ALA A 159 -0.43 3.46 7.44
C ALA A 159 -1.48 3.14 6.38
N VAL A 160 -2.73 3.13 6.81
CA VAL A 160 -3.89 3.13 5.92
C VAL A 160 -4.63 4.44 6.14
N VAL A 161 -4.88 5.16 5.06
CA VAL A 161 -5.58 6.43 5.09
C VAL A 161 -6.88 6.31 4.32
N LEU A 162 -7.98 6.64 4.98
CA LEU A 162 -9.29 6.83 4.37
C LEU A 162 -9.58 8.34 4.30
N LEU A 163 -9.67 8.85 3.08
CA LEU A 163 -10.06 10.23 2.81
C LEU A 163 -11.51 10.24 2.30
N ARG A 164 -12.36 11.01 2.97
CA ARG A 164 -13.74 11.26 2.54
C ARG A 164 -13.88 12.70 2.09
N LEU A 165 -14.49 12.90 0.93
CA LEU A 165 -14.65 14.18 0.27
C LEU A 165 -16.14 14.53 0.19
N HIS A 166 -16.50 15.68 0.73
CA HIS A 166 -17.85 16.18 0.67
C HIS A 166 -17.86 17.53 -0.06
N PRO A 167 -18.55 17.63 -1.20
CA PRO A 167 -18.70 18.91 -1.87
C PRO A 167 -19.50 19.87 -0.96
N VAL A 168 -18.98 21.07 -0.80
CA VAL A 168 -19.67 22.14 -0.07
C VAL A 168 -20.09 23.20 -1.08
N VAL A 169 -21.40 23.41 -1.20
CA VAL A 169 -21.92 24.49 -2.04
C VAL A 169 -21.67 25.83 -1.33
N ALA A 170 -20.71 26.57 -1.82
CA ALA A 170 -20.51 27.93 -1.34
C ALA A 170 -21.63 28.83 -1.88
N HIS A 171 -22.21 29.66 -1.02
CA HIS A 171 -23.29 30.61 -1.35
C HIS A 171 -22.95 31.65 -2.44
N ARG A 172 -21.79 31.52 -3.11
CA ARG A 172 -21.33 32.39 -4.21
C ARG A 172 -20.84 31.61 -5.43
N GLY A 173 -21.36 30.41 -5.68
CA GLY A 173 -21.07 29.68 -6.92
C GLY A 173 -19.70 29.03 -7.04
N ILE A 174 -18.95 28.90 -5.94
CA ILE A 174 -17.70 28.14 -5.90
C ILE A 174 -17.95 26.87 -5.08
N GLU A 175 -17.91 25.72 -5.70
CA GLU A 175 -17.89 24.43 -5.01
C GLU A 175 -16.56 24.26 -4.29
N SER A 176 -16.58 24.09 -2.97
CA SER A 176 -15.42 23.71 -2.16
C SER A 176 -15.59 22.30 -1.61
N ILE A 177 -14.54 21.69 -1.08
CA ILE A 177 -14.56 20.33 -0.57
C ILE A 177 -14.28 20.32 0.93
N ASP A 178 -15.05 19.52 1.66
CA ASP A 178 -14.74 19.10 3.02
C ASP A 178 -14.08 17.72 3.01
N GLY A 179 -12.90 17.61 3.59
CA GLY A 179 -12.19 16.35 3.81
C GLY A 179 -12.30 15.91 5.26
N THR A 180 -12.60 14.65 5.50
CA THR A 180 -12.62 14.03 6.85
C THR A 180 -11.71 12.81 6.90
#